data_06bb2419a89da2346134cb4af52d09d9
#
_entry.id   06bb2419a89da2346134cb4af52d09d9
#
_cell.length_a   1.000
_cell.length_b   1.000
_cell.length_c   1.000
_cell.angle_alpha   90.00
_cell.angle_beta   90.00
_cell.angle_gamma   90.00
#
_symmetry.space_group_name_H-M   'P 1'
#
loop_
_entity.id
_entity.type
_entity.pdbx_description
1 polymer ?
#
loop_
_entity_poly.entity_id
_entity_poly.type
_entity_poly.pdbx_seq_one_letter_code
_entity_poly.pdbx_strand_id
1 'polypeptide(L)'
;MKTEQIAKKLVDYCSHGDFEKAQKELYAEDVVSIEPHASQGFAKETKGLNAIIEKGHKFQNMTEKVYGIKTSEQLITGNSFAVKMTMDMQMKGQQRSNMDELCVYNVKDGKIISEQFFM
;
A
#
# COMPACT_ATOMS: atom_id res chain seq x y z
N MET A 1 2.58 -16.22 -9.65
CA MET A 1 3.90 -15.58 -9.39
C MET A 1 4.40 -15.98 -8.01
N LYS A 2 5.70 -16.09 -7.88
CA LYS A 2 6.34 -16.34 -6.58
C LYS A 2 6.33 -15.06 -5.73
N THR A 3 6.40 -15.23 -4.43
CA THR A 3 6.40 -14.10 -3.47
C THR A 3 7.45 -13.05 -3.81
N GLU A 4 8.67 -13.46 -4.16
CA GLU A 4 9.75 -12.55 -4.53
C GLU A 4 9.43 -11.70 -5.75
N GLN A 5 8.79 -12.30 -6.76
CA GLN A 5 8.38 -11.59 -7.97
C GLN A 5 7.28 -10.57 -7.66
N ILE A 6 6.33 -10.96 -6.82
CA ILE A 6 5.24 -10.08 -6.38
C ILE A 6 5.81 -8.89 -5.61
N ALA A 7 6.72 -9.15 -4.66
CA ALA A 7 7.35 -8.10 -3.86
C ALA A 7 8.08 -7.09 -4.75
N LYS A 8 8.87 -7.58 -5.71
CA LYS A 8 9.61 -6.72 -6.63
C LYS A 8 8.68 -5.86 -7.48
N LYS A 9 7.64 -6.46 -8.04
CA LYS A 9 6.66 -5.72 -8.85
C LYS A 9 5.91 -4.68 -8.03
N LEU A 10 5.48 -5.04 -6.81
CA LEU A 10 4.79 -4.11 -5.94
C LEU A 10 5.65 -2.88 -5.65
N VAL A 11 6.90 -3.09 -5.26
CA VAL A 11 7.81 -1.98 -4.95
C VAL A 11 8.07 -1.12 -6.18
N ASP A 12 8.24 -1.73 -7.34
CA ASP A 12 8.45 -0.99 -8.59
C ASP A 12 7.26 -0.09 -8.91
N TYR A 13 6.04 -0.62 -8.84
CA TYR A 13 4.83 0.18 -9.05
C TYR A 13 4.71 1.30 -8.01
N CYS A 14 4.86 0.97 -6.73
CA CYS A 14 4.67 1.92 -5.65
C CYS A 14 5.70 3.06 -5.70
N SER A 15 6.94 2.77 -6.07
CA SER A 15 7.98 3.80 -6.18
C SER A 15 7.69 4.83 -7.26
N HIS A 16 6.84 4.49 -8.22
CA HIS A 16 6.37 5.39 -9.28
C HIS A 16 4.98 5.98 -8.99
N GLY A 17 4.39 5.67 -7.83
CA GLY A 17 3.06 6.13 -7.48
C GLY A 17 1.92 5.35 -8.16
N ASP A 18 2.22 4.24 -8.82
CA ASP A 18 1.24 3.43 -9.57
C ASP A 18 0.54 2.41 -8.66
N PHE A 19 -0.04 2.89 -7.55
CA PHE A 19 -0.65 2.03 -6.54
C PHE A 19 -1.83 1.21 -7.08
N GLU A 20 -2.70 1.82 -7.84
CA GLU A 20 -3.87 1.12 -8.38
C GLU A 20 -3.47 0.03 -9.38
N LYS A 21 -2.47 0.28 -10.21
CA LYS A 21 -1.94 -0.74 -11.12
C LYS A 21 -1.39 -1.93 -10.36
N ALA A 22 -0.66 -1.67 -9.27
CA ALA A 22 -0.14 -2.73 -8.40
C ALA A 22 -1.28 -3.56 -7.83
N GLN A 23 -2.31 -2.90 -7.32
CA GLN A 23 -3.46 -3.56 -6.72
C GLN A 23 -4.19 -4.44 -7.74
N LYS A 24 -4.48 -3.89 -8.91
CA LYS A 24 -5.19 -4.64 -9.96
C LYS A 24 -4.43 -5.86 -10.47
N GLU A 25 -3.12 -5.75 -10.55
CA GLU A 25 -2.29 -6.87 -11.04
C GLU A 25 -1.99 -7.91 -9.95
N LEU A 26 -1.71 -7.48 -8.73
CA LEU A 26 -1.07 -8.31 -7.71
C LEU A 26 -2.01 -8.78 -6.59
N TYR A 27 -3.14 -8.11 -6.38
CA TYR A 27 -4.03 -8.39 -5.26
C TYR A 27 -5.11 -9.40 -5.63
N ALA A 28 -5.45 -10.28 -4.68
CA ALA A 28 -6.63 -11.14 -4.80
C ALA A 28 -7.91 -10.31 -4.66
N GLU A 29 -9.01 -10.79 -5.21
CA GLU A 29 -10.29 -10.07 -5.14
C GLU A 29 -10.80 -9.91 -3.70
N ASP A 30 -10.52 -10.87 -2.84
CA ASP A 30 -10.95 -10.88 -1.43
C ASP A 30 -9.85 -10.35 -0.48
N VAL A 31 -8.89 -9.63 -0.99
CA VAL A 31 -7.78 -9.05 -0.21
C VAL A 31 -8.30 -8.19 0.95
N VAL A 32 -7.57 -8.21 2.06
CA VAL A 32 -7.88 -7.42 3.25
C VAL A 32 -6.77 -6.40 3.48
N SER A 33 -7.14 -5.14 3.76
CA SER A 33 -6.21 -4.07 4.08
C SER A 33 -6.45 -3.62 5.51
N ILE A 34 -5.39 -3.55 6.31
CA ILE A 34 -5.45 -3.23 7.73
C ILE A 34 -4.59 -1.99 8.01
N GLU A 35 -5.23 -0.93 8.47
CA GLU A 35 -4.57 0.31 8.91
C GLU A 35 -4.19 0.21 10.39
N PRO A 36 -3.26 1.04 10.89
CA PRO A 36 -2.91 1.04 12.32
C PRO A 36 -4.11 1.39 13.21
N HIS A 37 -4.99 2.26 12.73
CA HIS A 37 -6.19 2.70 13.43
C HIS A 37 -7.16 3.33 12.43
N ALA A 38 -8.42 3.45 12.81
CA ALA A 38 -9.40 4.20 12.03
C ALA A 38 -9.12 5.70 12.15
N SER A 39 -9.27 6.46 11.06
CA SER A 39 -9.05 7.91 11.06
C SER A 39 -9.82 8.58 9.93
N GLN A 40 -10.33 9.78 10.18
CA GLN A 40 -10.89 10.73 9.19
C GLN A 40 -11.63 10.09 8.01
N GLY A 41 -12.56 9.19 8.32
CA GLY A 41 -13.36 8.54 7.27
C GLY A 41 -12.71 7.31 6.66
N PHE A 42 -11.58 6.84 7.19
CA PHE A 42 -10.96 5.58 6.80
C PHE A 42 -11.19 4.54 7.90
N ALA A 43 -11.74 3.39 7.55
CA ALA A 43 -11.88 2.28 8.47
C ALA A 43 -10.52 1.65 8.78
N LYS A 44 -10.39 1.04 9.96
CA LYS A 44 -9.19 0.28 10.28
C LYS A 44 -9.01 -0.91 9.34
N GLU A 45 -10.09 -1.58 8.98
CA GLU A 45 -10.05 -2.74 8.09
C GLU A 45 -10.94 -2.50 6.87
N THR A 46 -10.40 -2.81 5.69
CA THR A 46 -11.11 -2.73 4.42
C THR A 46 -11.00 -4.07 3.71
N LYS A 47 -12.13 -4.65 3.33
CA LYS A 47 -12.18 -5.95 2.66
C LYS A 47 -12.58 -5.80 1.20
N GLY A 48 -11.85 -6.50 0.33
CA GLY A 48 -12.14 -6.57 -1.08
C GLY A 48 -11.36 -5.56 -1.92
N LEU A 49 -10.95 -5.99 -3.09
CA LEU A 49 -10.12 -5.19 -3.99
C LEU A 49 -10.81 -3.89 -4.40
N ASN A 50 -12.09 -3.94 -4.75
CA ASN A 50 -12.79 -2.73 -5.18
C ASN A 50 -12.86 -1.68 -4.06
N ALA A 51 -13.13 -2.12 -2.83
CA ALA A 51 -13.17 -1.22 -1.67
C ALA A 51 -11.79 -0.61 -1.39
N ILE A 52 -10.73 -1.38 -1.58
CA ILE A 52 -9.35 -0.90 -1.40
C ILE A 52 -9.01 0.13 -2.47
N ILE A 53 -9.39 -0.10 -3.72
CA ILE A 53 -9.19 0.86 -4.81
C ILE A 53 -9.94 2.17 -4.52
N GLU A 54 -11.19 2.09 -4.05
CA GLU A 54 -11.97 3.27 -3.67
C GLU A 54 -11.33 4.04 -2.52
N LYS A 55 -10.78 3.32 -1.55
CA LYS A 55 -10.00 3.94 -0.46
C LYS A 55 -8.80 4.72 -1.03
N GLY A 56 -8.12 4.16 -2.02
CA GLY A 56 -7.02 4.82 -2.71
C GLY A 56 -7.45 6.09 -3.43
N HIS A 57 -8.59 6.07 -4.12
CA HIS A 57 -9.15 7.25 -4.79
C HIS A 57 -9.48 8.34 -3.77
N LYS A 58 -10.07 7.97 -2.64
CA LYS A 58 -10.37 8.90 -1.55
C LYS A 58 -9.09 9.56 -1.02
N PHE A 59 -8.05 8.78 -0.80
CA PHE A 59 -6.75 9.28 -0.37
C PHE A 59 -6.15 10.25 -1.38
N GLN A 60 -6.19 9.91 -2.67
CA GLN A 60 -5.73 10.80 -3.74
C GLN A 60 -6.48 12.12 -3.75
N ASN A 61 -7.80 12.09 -3.55
CA ASN A 61 -8.61 13.31 -3.52
C ASN A 61 -8.27 14.21 -2.33
N MET A 62 -7.73 13.65 -1.26
CA MET A 62 -7.28 14.40 -0.08
C MET A 62 -5.84 14.89 -0.19
N THR A 63 -5.12 14.45 -1.22
CA THR A 63 -3.70 14.76 -1.41
C THR A 63 -3.55 15.97 -2.34
N GLU A 64 -2.77 16.96 -1.88
CA GLU A 64 -2.42 18.12 -2.70
C GLU A 64 -1.31 17.77 -3.68
N LYS A 65 -0.24 17.18 -3.19
CA LYS A 65 0.93 16.84 -4.00
C LYS A 65 1.78 15.75 -3.34
N VAL A 66 2.33 14.87 -4.16
CA VAL A 66 3.37 13.90 -3.76
C VAL A 66 4.67 14.38 -4.37
N TYR A 67 5.67 14.66 -3.51
CA TYR A 67 6.98 15.15 -3.93
C TYR A 67 7.95 14.01 -4.23
N GLY A 68 7.78 12.87 -3.59
CA GLY A 68 8.61 11.70 -3.81
C GLY A 68 8.18 10.52 -2.95
N ILE A 69 8.59 9.33 -3.39
CA ILE A 69 8.34 8.08 -2.68
C ILE A 69 9.67 7.33 -2.61
N LYS A 70 10.05 6.90 -1.41
CA LYS A 70 11.23 6.07 -1.19
C LYS A 70 10.79 4.74 -0.60
N THR A 71 11.43 3.66 -1.04
CA THR A 71 11.16 2.32 -0.54
C THR A 71 12.45 1.68 -0.07
N SER A 72 12.37 0.90 1.00
CA SER A 72 13.48 0.05 1.46
C SER A 72 13.60 -1.19 0.56
N GLU A 73 14.65 -1.98 0.79
CA GLU A 73 14.69 -3.33 0.26
C GLU A 73 13.56 -4.15 0.86
N GLN A 74 13.10 -5.17 0.12
CA GLN A 74 12.07 -6.07 0.60
C GLN A 74 12.71 -7.11 1.53
N LEU A 75 12.05 -7.38 2.66
CA LEU A 75 12.38 -8.49 3.54
C LEU A 75 11.37 -9.60 3.27
N ILE A 76 11.84 -10.74 2.80
CA ILE A 76 10.97 -11.82 2.32
C ILE A 76 11.20 -13.07 3.13
N THR A 77 10.12 -13.70 3.59
CA THR A 77 10.18 -15.02 4.22
C THR A 77 8.91 -15.80 3.87
N GLY A 78 9.06 -17.02 3.35
CA GLY A 78 7.91 -17.85 2.97
C GLY A 78 6.96 -17.13 2.03
N ASN A 79 5.73 -16.95 2.47
CA ASN A 79 4.67 -16.31 1.70
C ASN A 79 4.39 -14.87 2.19
N SER A 80 5.35 -14.25 2.88
CA SER A 80 5.19 -12.90 3.41
C SER A 80 6.37 -12.03 3.03
N PHE A 81 6.12 -10.74 2.91
CA PHE A 81 7.21 -9.77 2.75
C PHE A 81 6.85 -8.43 3.39
N ALA A 82 7.87 -7.67 3.71
CA ALA A 82 7.72 -6.35 4.31
C ALA A 82 8.61 -5.35 3.58
N VAL A 83 8.15 -4.10 3.52
CA VAL A 83 8.89 -2.99 2.94
C VAL A 83 8.54 -1.71 3.70
N LYS A 84 9.55 -0.89 3.98
CA LYS A 84 9.32 0.46 4.52
C LYS A 84 9.10 1.40 3.34
N MET A 85 8.05 2.20 3.43
CA MET A 85 7.72 3.20 2.42
C MET A 85 7.68 4.58 3.07
N THR A 86 8.39 5.53 2.49
CA THR A 86 8.40 6.92 2.93
C THR A 86 7.83 7.78 1.81
N MET A 87 6.74 8.49 2.10
CA MET A 87 6.12 9.40 1.15
C MET A 87 6.34 10.84 1.60
N ASP A 88 7.03 11.62 0.77
CA ASP A 88 7.17 13.05 0.94
C ASP A 88 5.99 13.70 0.24
N MET A 89 5.02 14.21 1.00
CA MET A 89 3.75 14.63 0.45
C MET A 89 3.12 15.76 1.23
N GLN A 90 2.08 16.33 0.64
CA GLN A 90 1.25 17.35 1.27
C GLN A 90 -0.21 16.98 1.09
N MET A 91 -0.93 16.88 2.19
CA MET A 91 -2.40 16.74 2.19
C MET A 91 -3.03 18.11 2.03
N LYS A 92 -4.21 18.17 1.39
CA LYS A 92 -4.95 19.43 1.23
C LYS A 92 -5.22 20.09 2.59
N GLY A 93 -4.90 21.36 2.71
CA GLY A 93 -5.08 22.12 3.94
C GLY A 93 -4.04 21.85 5.03
N GLN A 94 -3.00 21.11 4.73
CA GLN A 94 -1.96 20.77 5.69
C GLN A 94 -0.58 21.11 5.14
N GLN A 95 0.44 21.05 6.01
CA GLN A 95 1.82 21.29 5.60
C GLN A 95 2.41 20.05 4.95
N ARG A 96 3.41 20.27 4.09
CA ARG A 96 4.22 19.18 3.54
C ARG A 96 4.89 18.41 4.66
N SER A 97 4.85 17.08 4.58
CA SER A 97 5.42 16.21 5.61
C SER A 97 5.87 14.89 4.99
N ASN A 98 6.68 14.14 5.74
CA ASN A 98 7.01 12.76 5.40
C ASN A 98 6.07 11.82 6.15
N MET A 99 5.55 10.83 5.42
CA MET A 99 4.77 9.76 6.00
C MET A 99 5.58 8.48 5.88
N ASP A 100 6.00 7.93 7.01
CA ASP A 100 6.74 6.67 7.08
C ASP A 100 5.79 5.55 7.48
N GLU A 101 5.81 4.45 6.75
CA GLU A 101 5.04 3.28 7.14
C GLU A 101 5.78 2.00 6.83
N LEU A 102 5.60 1.00 7.67
CA LEU A 102 6.03 -0.37 7.38
C LEU A 102 4.84 -1.10 6.81
N CYS A 103 5.02 -1.65 5.61
CA CYS A 103 3.96 -2.35 4.87
C CYS A 103 4.27 -3.84 4.89
N VAL A 104 3.36 -4.65 5.41
CA VAL A 104 3.51 -6.10 5.50
C VAL A 104 2.45 -6.77 4.65
N TYR A 105 2.89 -7.68 3.79
CA TYR A 105 2.02 -8.35 2.82
C TYR A 105 2.08 -9.86 2.99
N ASN A 106 0.93 -10.50 2.84
CA ASN A 106 0.85 -11.97 2.78
C ASN A 106 0.35 -12.38 1.39
N VAL A 107 0.94 -13.48 0.88
CA VAL A 107 0.67 -13.99 -0.46
C VAL A 107 0.08 -15.39 -0.36
N LYS A 108 -0.90 -15.70 -1.20
CA LYS A 108 -1.46 -17.03 -1.35
C LYS A 108 -1.87 -17.23 -2.80
N ASP A 109 -1.54 -18.39 -3.37
CA ASP A 109 -1.90 -18.74 -4.74
C ASP A 109 -1.48 -17.68 -5.77
N GLY A 110 -0.30 -17.09 -5.57
CA GLY A 110 0.26 -16.13 -6.50
C GLY A 110 -0.35 -14.72 -6.44
N LYS A 111 -1.10 -14.41 -5.38
CA LYS A 111 -1.71 -13.09 -5.19
C LYS A 111 -1.54 -12.61 -3.76
N ILE A 112 -1.52 -11.30 -3.58
CA ILE A 112 -1.53 -10.68 -2.25
C ILE A 112 -2.93 -10.82 -1.66
N ILE A 113 -3.03 -11.45 -0.49
CA ILE A 113 -4.29 -11.67 0.21
C ILE A 113 -4.50 -10.73 1.38
N SER A 114 -3.45 -10.07 1.85
CA SER A 114 -3.55 -9.07 2.90
C SER A 114 -2.41 -8.08 2.83
N GLU A 115 -2.69 -6.87 3.25
CA GLU A 115 -1.70 -5.83 3.51
C GLU A 115 -1.99 -5.23 4.88
N GLN A 116 -0.95 -4.96 5.65
CA GLN A 116 -1.09 -4.31 6.95
C GLN A 116 -0.01 -3.25 7.10
N PHE A 117 -0.44 -2.08 7.58
CA PHE A 117 0.43 -0.92 7.70
C PHE A 117 0.70 -0.60 9.16
N PHE A 118 1.95 -0.29 9.46
CA PHE A 118 2.41 0.12 10.79
C PHE A 118 3.08 1.48 10.68
N MET A 119 2.71 2.38 11.58
CA MET A 119 3.25 3.74 11.59
C MET A 119 3.72 4.13 12.97
#